data_be46fbba07c8e8954eb966bd420278af
#
_entry.id   be46fbba07c8e8954eb966bd420278af
#
_cell.length_a   1.000
_cell.length_b   1.000
_cell.length_c   1.000
_cell.angle_alpha   90.00
_cell.angle_beta   90.00
_cell.angle_gamma   90.00
#
_symmetry.space_group_name_H-M   'P 1'
#
loop_
_entity.id
_entity.type
_entity.pdbx_description
1 polymer ?
#
loop_
_entity_poly.entity_id
_entity_poly.type
_entity_poly.pdbx_seq_one_letter_code
_entity_poly.pdbx_strand_id
1 'polypeptide(L)'
;MEIYIFIGVFLLLITCIAPRDKTVFYFFCILFAMIGLFRSHNVGTDCIAYSSAFRKITLNPNTWNLILPFEPGFNVLCALFKQYISSSPMLLWGIMSAFYTFNMGRFFRKYTSNINIALLLFYLLGTYMFSFNIIRQSFAFALLLVSFSAMNIEELRIRDFFKCMLVIVVCAILFHSVMYALLVVPFVALYMKKWNISKRFLFFMLAMSFLAFYFNVAVNYVMGFVDQTGLEGKLINYAIRNAQIGEDSGYSILKVTFVSVWAAFLIKMCPVKTDLFLTLYIIGVVILNSFGNLVVEFARVYEIFNVFGIIYMARIWSMKRIGLQLYLYRIGVIIYSVVLFVNLLIKNYGEIVPYEFRF
;
A
#
# COMPACT_ATOMS: atom_id res chain seq x y z
N MET A 1 16.03 15.25 -0.41
CA MET A 1 15.15 15.27 -1.61
C MET A 1 15.86 14.77 -2.87
N GLU A 2 17.05 15.25 -3.14
CA GLU A 2 17.83 15.01 -4.36
C GLU A 2 18.00 13.52 -4.71
N ILE A 3 18.38 12.69 -3.75
CA ILE A 3 18.57 11.25 -3.98
C ILE A 3 17.28 10.56 -4.50
N TYR A 4 16.12 10.96 -3.98
CA TYR A 4 14.86 10.39 -4.45
C TYR A 4 14.53 10.83 -5.86
N ILE A 5 14.79 12.10 -6.21
CA ILE A 5 14.58 12.62 -7.56
C ILE A 5 15.53 11.94 -8.52
N PHE A 6 16.83 11.84 -8.17
CA PHE A 6 17.83 11.18 -9.00
C PHE A 6 17.45 9.73 -9.33
N ILE A 7 17.07 8.95 -8.31
CA ILE A 7 16.64 7.55 -8.50
C ILE A 7 15.38 7.48 -9.35
N GLY A 8 14.40 8.36 -9.12
CA GLY A 8 13.15 8.41 -9.89
C GLY A 8 13.39 8.70 -11.36
N VAL A 9 14.21 9.70 -11.67
CA VAL A 9 14.58 10.06 -13.05
C VAL A 9 15.39 8.95 -13.72
N PHE A 10 16.38 8.39 -13.03
CA PHE A 10 17.20 7.30 -13.55
C PHE A 10 16.36 6.05 -13.85
N LEU A 11 15.47 5.66 -12.93
CA LEU A 11 14.53 4.55 -13.12
C LEU A 11 13.58 4.82 -14.28
N LEU A 12 13.05 6.04 -14.40
CA LEU A 12 12.17 6.42 -15.50
C LEU A 12 12.87 6.29 -16.87
N LEU A 13 14.07 6.84 -17.00
CA LEU A 13 14.82 6.78 -18.25
C LEU A 13 15.12 5.33 -18.66
N ILE A 14 15.64 4.52 -17.74
CA ILE A 14 15.96 3.12 -18.04
C ILE A 14 14.69 2.31 -18.33
N THR A 15 13.61 2.56 -17.62
CA THR A 15 12.34 1.83 -17.83
C THR A 15 11.73 2.13 -19.20
N CYS A 16 11.89 3.35 -19.73
CA CYS A 16 11.47 3.68 -21.08
C CYS A 16 12.23 2.88 -22.15
N ILE A 17 13.50 2.58 -21.92
CA ILE A 17 14.36 1.84 -22.84
C ILE A 17 14.17 0.32 -22.68
N ALA A 18 14.09 -0.15 -21.45
CA ALA A 18 14.14 -1.56 -21.09
C ALA A 18 12.98 -1.99 -20.15
N PRO A 19 11.69 -1.87 -20.57
CA PRO A 19 10.54 -2.07 -19.68
C PRO A 19 10.39 -3.51 -19.16
N ARG A 20 11.06 -4.49 -19.79
CA ARG A 20 10.98 -5.92 -19.48
C ARG A 20 12.30 -6.57 -19.10
N ASP A 21 13.38 -5.81 -19.07
CA ASP A 21 14.71 -6.34 -18.80
C ASP A 21 14.82 -6.80 -17.33
N LYS A 22 15.21 -8.08 -17.15
CA LYS A 22 15.32 -8.69 -15.83
C LYS A 22 16.55 -8.20 -15.06
N THR A 23 17.64 -7.88 -15.74
CA THR A 23 18.88 -7.39 -15.13
C THR A 23 18.62 -6.04 -14.48
N VAL A 24 18.01 -5.12 -15.25
CA VAL A 24 17.56 -3.80 -14.77
C VAL A 24 16.62 -3.96 -13.57
N PHE A 25 15.66 -4.87 -13.66
CA PHE A 25 14.71 -5.13 -12.59
C PHE A 25 15.41 -5.56 -11.29
N TYR A 26 16.31 -6.54 -11.35
CA TYR A 26 17.02 -7.01 -10.16
C TYR A 26 17.97 -5.96 -9.60
N PHE A 27 18.63 -5.18 -10.47
CA PHE A 27 19.46 -4.08 -10.05
C PHE A 27 18.68 -3.09 -9.17
N PHE A 28 17.50 -2.65 -9.61
CA PHE A 28 16.68 -1.73 -8.82
C PHE A 28 16.06 -2.38 -7.58
N CYS A 29 15.71 -3.66 -7.62
CA CYS A 29 15.26 -4.37 -6.41
C CYS A 29 16.37 -4.40 -5.34
N ILE A 30 17.61 -4.65 -5.74
CA ILE A 30 18.77 -4.61 -4.85
C ILE A 30 19.01 -3.19 -4.35
N LEU A 31 19.01 -2.19 -5.24
CA LEU A 31 19.18 -0.78 -4.87
C LEU A 31 18.15 -0.34 -3.83
N PHE A 32 16.88 -0.66 -4.02
CA PHE A 32 15.82 -0.33 -3.06
C PHE A 32 15.99 -1.08 -1.72
N ALA A 33 16.38 -2.36 -1.76
CA ALA A 33 16.69 -3.10 -0.56
C ALA A 33 17.86 -2.46 0.22
N MET A 34 18.90 -2.01 -0.48
CA MET A 34 20.06 -1.32 0.13
C MET A 34 19.67 0.04 0.72
N ILE A 35 18.86 0.84 0.01
CA ILE A 35 18.34 2.10 0.55
C ILE A 35 17.54 1.84 1.83
N GLY A 36 16.64 0.85 1.84
CA GLY A 36 15.90 0.49 3.05
C GLY A 36 16.79 0.00 4.20
N LEU A 37 17.88 -0.73 3.88
CA LEU A 37 18.81 -1.30 4.86
C LEU A 37 19.72 -0.25 5.50
N PHE A 38 20.21 0.71 4.72
CA PHE A 38 21.19 1.71 5.16
C PHE A 38 20.59 3.06 5.59
N ARG A 39 19.26 3.18 5.65
CA ARG A 39 18.62 4.41 6.11
C ARG A 39 18.90 4.68 7.59
N SER A 40 19.00 5.96 7.95
CA SER A 40 19.07 6.43 9.33
C SER A 40 17.73 6.24 10.07
N HIS A 41 17.77 6.25 11.39
CA HIS A 41 16.58 6.21 12.26
C HIS A 41 15.72 7.48 12.16
N ASN A 42 16.26 8.57 11.61
CA ASN A 42 15.53 9.82 11.36
C ASN A 42 14.65 9.76 10.12
N VAL A 43 14.82 8.74 9.27
CA VAL A 43 14.04 8.60 8.03
C VAL A 43 12.79 7.77 8.33
N GLY A 44 11.66 8.46 8.42
CA GLY A 44 10.36 7.86 8.70
C GLY A 44 9.82 8.17 10.10
N THR A 45 8.62 8.76 10.19
CA THR A 45 7.97 9.21 11.44
C THR A 45 7.90 8.15 12.52
N ASP A 46 7.55 6.92 12.17
CA ASP A 46 7.33 5.84 13.13
C ASP A 46 8.64 5.18 13.59
N CYS A 47 9.74 5.43 12.89
CA CYS A 47 11.01 4.72 13.10
C CYS A 47 11.57 4.92 14.51
N ILE A 48 11.48 6.15 15.05
CA ILE A 48 11.95 6.48 16.40
C ILE A 48 11.11 5.74 17.45
N ALA A 49 9.78 5.77 17.32
CA ALA A 49 8.86 5.10 18.24
C ALA A 49 9.09 3.58 18.25
N TYR A 50 9.18 2.95 17.06
CA TYR A 50 9.48 1.52 16.94
C TYR A 50 10.86 1.15 17.49
N SER A 51 11.85 1.99 17.25
CA SER A 51 13.22 1.74 17.78
C SER A 51 13.25 1.85 19.30
N SER A 52 12.51 2.79 19.90
CA SER A 52 12.36 2.90 21.35
C SER A 52 11.68 1.67 21.95
N ALA A 53 10.60 1.20 21.34
CA ALA A 53 9.89 -0.02 21.74
C ALA A 53 10.79 -1.25 21.63
N PHE A 54 11.52 -1.41 20.52
CA PHE A 54 12.47 -2.50 20.31
C PHE A 54 13.55 -2.57 21.40
N ARG A 55 14.08 -1.43 21.83
CA ARG A 55 15.09 -1.38 22.91
C ARG A 55 14.54 -1.88 24.25
N LYS A 56 13.26 -1.69 24.53
CA LYS A 56 12.61 -2.08 25.78
C LYS A 56 12.05 -3.51 25.77
N ILE A 57 11.78 -4.08 24.58
CA ILE A 57 11.14 -5.40 24.45
C ILE A 57 12.06 -6.51 25.01
N THR A 58 11.46 -7.49 25.66
CA THR A 58 12.12 -8.69 26.20
C THR A 58 11.36 -9.94 25.76
N LEU A 59 11.91 -11.13 26.05
CA LEU A 59 11.20 -12.39 25.80
C LEU A 59 10.03 -12.64 26.77
N ASN A 60 9.88 -11.83 27.84
CA ASN A 60 8.76 -11.94 28.76
C ASN A 60 7.51 -11.25 28.19
N PRO A 61 6.44 -11.99 27.83
CA PRO A 61 5.22 -11.43 27.24
C PRO A 61 4.51 -10.40 28.14
N ASN A 62 4.64 -10.51 29.45
CA ASN A 62 4.00 -9.60 30.40
C ASN A 62 4.48 -8.16 30.29
N THR A 63 5.65 -7.94 29.69
CA THR A 63 6.23 -6.59 29.51
C THR A 63 5.74 -5.90 28.23
N TRP A 64 5.14 -6.63 27.28
CA TRP A 64 4.86 -6.09 25.95
C TRP A 64 3.75 -5.02 25.95
N ASN A 65 2.67 -5.24 26.71
CA ASN A 65 1.57 -4.29 26.81
C ASN A 65 1.94 -2.97 27.49
N LEU A 66 3.05 -2.95 28.23
CA LEU A 66 3.55 -1.76 28.92
C LEU A 66 4.38 -0.84 28.01
N ILE A 67 4.80 -1.33 26.85
CA ILE A 67 5.72 -0.62 25.96
C ILE A 67 4.95 0.06 24.82
N LEU A 68 4.31 -0.72 23.98
CA LEU A 68 3.41 -0.31 22.90
C LEU A 68 2.49 -1.49 22.56
N PRO A 69 1.22 -1.26 22.25
CA PRO A 69 0.26 -2.33 21.93
C PRO A 69 0.49 -2.85 20.51
N PHE A 70 1.64 -3.47 20.28
CA PHE A 70 1.92 -4.15 19.03
C PHE A 70 1.30 -5.54 19.04
N GLU A 71 1.02 -6.05 17.84
CA GLU A 71 0.52 -7.41 17.66
C GLU A 71 1.55 -8.45 18.15
N PRO A 72 1.09 -9.60 18.70
CA PRO A 72 1.96 -10.54 19.40
C PRO A 72 3.08 -11.14 18.53
N GLY A 73 2.81 -11.45 17.28
CA GLY A 73 3.83 -11.98 16.36
C GLY A 73 4.95 -10.99 16.07
N PHE A 74 4.62 -9.69 15.95
CA PHE A 74 5.63 -8.65 15.79
C PHE A 74 6.49 -8.50 17.05
N ASN A 75 5.88 -8.55 18.24
CA ASN A 75 6.61 -8.50 19.50
C ASN A 75 7.57 -9.69 19.65
N VAL A 76 7.09 -10.92 19.34
CA VAL A 76 7.93 -12.13 19.34
C VAL A 76 9.12 -11.96 18.39
N LEU A 77 8.86 -11.50 17.15
CA LEU A 77 9.92 -11.30 16.18
C LEU A 77 10.98 -10.30 16.66
N CYS A 78 10.55 -9.17 17.22
CA CYS A 78 11.45 -8.17 17.79
C CYS A 78 12.27 -8.72 18.97
N ALA A 79 11.63 -9.45 19.90
CA ALA A 79 12.28 -10.02 21.05
C ALA A 79 13.34 -11.08 20.67
N LEU A 80 12.97 -12.01 19.77
CA LEU A 80 13.89 -13.03 19.25
C LEU A 80 15.06 -12.41 18.48
N PHE A 81 14.78 -11.44 17.61
CA PHE A 81 15.84 -10.77 16.86
C PHE A 81 16.82 -10.06 17.78
N LYS A 82 16.33 -9.32 18.77
CA LYS A 82 17.14 -8.62 19.75
C LYS A 82 18.01 -9.56 20.57
N GLN A 83 17.44 -10.70 20.97
CA GLN A 83 18.13 -11.66 21.83
C GLN A 83 19.20 -12.47 21.10
N TYR A 84 18.92 -12.89 19.86
CA TYR A 84 19.75 -13.89 19.17
C TYR A 84 20.53 -13.36 17.98
N ILE A 85 20.16 -12.19 17.42
CA ILE A 85 20.75 -11.69 16.17
C ILE A 85 21.44 -10.34 16.39
N SER A 86 20.71 -9.31 16.83
CA SER A 86 21.29 -7.96 17.00
C SER A 86 20.44 -7.08 17.89
N SER A 87 21.10 -6.29 18.76
CA SER A 87 20.46 -5.23 19.55
C SER A 87 20.11 -3.98 18.71
N SER A 88 20.49 -3.93 17.43
CA SER A 88 20.23 -2.81 16.56
C SER A 88 18.83 -2.89 15.93
N PRO A 89 17.88 -2.00 16.27
CA PRO A 89 16.56 -1.96 15.64
C PRO A 89 16.65 -1.66 14.14
N MET A 90 17.58 -0.82 13.72
CA MET A 90 17.72 -0.42 12.33
C MET A 90 18.12 -1.58 11.41
N LEU A 91 18.85 -2.58 11.93
CA LEU A 91 19.15 -3.78 11.16
C LEU A 91 17.86 -4.58 10.89
N LEU A 92 17.00 -4.73 11.89
CA LEU A 92 15.71 -5.41 11.72
C LEU A 92 14.80 -4.66 10.72
N TRP A 93 14.67 -3.33 10.88
CA TRP A 93 13.85 -2.52 9.97
C TRP A 93 14.37 -2.58 8.53
N GLY A 94 15.69 -2.57 8.35
CA GLY A 94 16.31 -2.73 7.05
C GLY A 94 16.04 -4.10 6.41
N ILE A 95 16.16 -5.18 7.19
CA ILE A 95 15.83 -6.54 6.72
C ILE A 95 14.35 -6.64 6.34
N MET A 96 13.43 -6.06 7.14
CA MET A 96 12.00 -6.04 6.82
C MET A 96 11.71 -5.26 5.53
N SER A 97 12.37 -4.12 5.33
CA SER A 97 12.25 -3.32 4.10
C SER A 97 12.78 -4.08 2.87
N ALA A 98 13.92 -4.74 3.01
CA ALA A 98 14.46 -5.59 1.94
C ALA A 98 13.52 -6.76 1.62
N PHE A 99 13.00 -7.45 2.64
CA PHE A 99 12.02 -8.52 2.50
C PHE A 99 10.75 -8.05 1.77
N TYR A 100 10.23 -6.87 2.14
CA TYR A 100 9.11 -6.24 1.45
C TYR A 100 9.42 -5.99 -0.02
N THR A 101 10.55 -5.35 -0.32
CA THR A 101 10.95 -5.03 -1.70
C THR A 101 11.09 -6.27 -2.58
N PHE A 102 11.73 -7.33 -2.09
CA PHE A 102 11.91 -8.57 -2.85
C PHE A 102 10.58 -9.29 -3.09
N ASN A 103 9.67 -9.31 -2.11
CA ASN A 103 8.37 -9.95 -2.29
C ASN A 103 7.43 -9.13 -3.20
N MET A 104 7.51 -7.80 -3.16
CA MET A 104 6.87 -6.94 -4.16
C MET A 104 7.39 -7.22 -5.56
N GLY A 105 8.70 -7.29 -5.73
CA GLY A 105 9.32 -7.64 -7.00
C GLY A 105 8.88 -9.02 -7.50
N ARG A 106 8.83 -10.03 -6.63
CA ARG A 106 8.34 -11.38 -6.98
C ARG A 106 6.88 -11.35 -7.41
N PHE A 107 6.04 -10.58 -6.73
CA PHE A 107 4.63 -10.40 -7.05
C PHE A 107 4.44 -9.72 -8.40
N PHE A 108 5.17 -8.63 -8.69
CA PHE A 108 5.13 -7.99 -10.00
C PHE A 108 5.54 -8.93 -11.13
N ARG A 109 6.64 -9.67 -10.96
CA ARG A 109 7.10 -10.65 -11.97
C ARG A 109 6.09 -11.74 -12.27
N LYS A 110 5.26 -12.11 -11.30
CA LYS A 110 4.22 -13.12 -11.50
C LYS A 110 3.07 -12.60 -12.35
N TYR A 111 2.68 -11.34 -12.14
CA TYR A 111 1.42 -10.82 -12.67
C TYR A 111 1.56 -9.82 -13.81
N THR A 112 2.75 -9.36 -14.14
CA THR A 112 2.99 -8.51 -15.32
C THR A 112 4.30 -8.83 -16.03
N SER A 113 4.30 -8.70 -17.37
CA SER A 113 5.53 -8.79 -18.18
C SER A 113 6.33 -7.48 -18.18
N ASN A 114 5.69 -6.34 -17.87
CA ASN A 114 6.32 -5.03 -17.81
C ASN A 114 6.83 -4.75 -16.39
N ILE A 115 7.79 -5.57 -15.97
CA ILE A 115 8.27 -5.60 -14.58
C ILE A 115 8.90 -4.27 -14.14
N ASN A 116 9.64 -3.60 -15.04
CA ASN A 116 10.28 -2.33 -14.74
C ASN A 116 9.27 -1.17 -14.67
N ILE A 117 8.17 -1.22 -15.44
CA ILE A 117 7.05 -0.28 -15.28
C ILE A 117 6.39 -0.45 -13.91
N ALA A 118 6.14 -1.70 -13.49
CA ALA A 118 5.59 -1.94 -12.15
C ALA A 118 6.52 -1.43 -11.05
N LEU A 119 7.83 -1.59 -11.20
CA LEU A 119 8.82 -1.12 -10.25
C LEU A 119 8.92 0.42 -10.23
N LEU A 120 8.86 1.06 -11.41
CA LEU A 120 8.77 2.52 -11.53
C LEU A 120 7.54 3.07 -10.80
N LEU A 121 6.38 2.47 -11.03
CA LEU A 121 5.14 2.88 -10.36
C LEU A 121 5.19 2.61 -8.86
N PHE A 122 5.76 1.50 -8.41
CA PHE A 122 6.00 1.19 -7.00
C PHE A 122 6.81 2.28 -6.31
N TYR A 123 7.80 2.83 -7.01
CA TYR A 123 8.62 3.94 -6.53
C TYR A 123 7.88 5.29 -6.59
N LEU A 124 7.37 5.67 -7.76
CA LEU A 124 6.77 7.00 -7.98
C LEU A 124 5.44 7.20 -7.27
N LEU A 125 4.64 6.15 -7.04
CA LEU A 125 3.41 6.25 -6.25
C LEU A 125 3.67 6.25 -4.73
N GLY A 126 4.94 6.22 -4.31
CA GLY A 126 5.32 6.28 -2.90
C GLY A 126 5.16 4.97 -2.13
N THR A 127 4.63 3.91 -2.75
CA THR A 127 4.37 2.62 -2.08
C THR A 127 5.65 2.02 -1.50
N TYR A 128 6.80 2.21 -2.15
CA TYR A 128 8.10 1.84 -1.60
C TYR A 128 8.44 2.65 -0.34
N MET A 129 8.25 3.96 -0.39
CA MET A 129 8.63 4.89 0.70
C MET A 129 7.73 4.76 1.91
N PHE A 130 6.46 4.37 1.72
CA PHE A 130 5.56 4.06 2.83
C PHE A 130 6.09 2.94 3.72
N SER A 131 6.89 2.00 3.18
CA SER A 131 7.50 0.94 3.97
C SER A 131 8.46 1.46 5.04
N PHE A 132 8.92 2.70 4.93
CA PHE A 132 9.78 3.33 5.93
C PHE A 132 9.02 3.74 7.20
N ASN A 133 7.73 4.03 7.07
CA ASN A 133 6.86 4.44 8.18
C ASN A 133 6.04 3.28 8.71
N ILE A 134 5.29 2.61 7.85
CA ILE A 134 4.37 1.54 8.22
C ILE A 134 5.07 0.17 8.23
N ILE A 135 6.18 0.06 8.96
CA ILE A 135 7.10 -1.10 8.95
C ILE A 135 6.34 -2.41 9.23
N ARG A 136 5.48 -2.46 10.25
CA ARG A 136 4.70 -3.66 10.61
C ARG A 136 3.73 -4.07 9.51
N GLN A 137 3.02 -3.08 8.96
CA GLN A 137 2.04 -3.30 7.89
C GLN A 137 2.72 -3.79 6.60
N SER A 138 3.82 -3.17 6.18
CA SER A 138 4.55 -3.58 4.98
C SER A 138 5.17 -4.97 5.15
N PHE A 139 5.67 -5.31 6.33
CA PHE A 139 6.16 -6.65 6.61
C PHE A 139 5.02 -7.70 6.58
N ALA A 140 3.89 -7.43 7.24
CA ALA A 140 2.71 -8.29 7.19
C ALA A 140 2.20 -8.49 5.75
N PHE A 141 2.16 -7.41 4.97
CA PHE A 141 1.78 -7.48 3.56
C PHE A 141 2.79 -8.28 2.72
N ALA A 142 4.09 -8.13 2.98
CA ALA A 142 5.12 -8.94 2.32
C ALA A 142 4.95 -10.43 2.56
N LEU A 143 4.60 -10.85 3.78
CA LEU A 143 4.26 -12.24 4.10
C LEU A 143 3.06 -12.74 3.29
N LEU A 144 2.01 -11.90 3.16
CA LEU A 144 0.86 -12.23 2.31
C LEU A 144 1.23 -12.34 0.84
N LEU A 145 2.11 -11.49 0.33
CA LEU A 145 2.58 -11.54 -1.05
C LEU A 145 3.35 -12.83 -1.37
N VAL A 146 4.06 -13.42 -0.39
CA VAL A 146 4.65 -14.77 -0.54
C VAL A 146 3.54 -15.78 -0.86
N SER A 147 2.46 -15.77 -0.09
CA SER A 147 1.32 -16.67 -0.28
C SER A 147 0.58 -16.40 -1.59
N PHE A 148 0.30 -15.14 -1.92
CA PHE A 148 -0.35 -14.74 -3.18
C PHE A 148 0.51 -15.08 -4.40
N SER A 149 1.83 -15.05 -4.24
CA SER A 149 2.75 -15.46 -5.29
C SER A 149 2.82 -17.00 -5.43
N ALA A 150 2.65 -17.76 -4.36
CA ALA A 150 2.59 -19.21 -4.40
C ALA A 150 1.25 -19.71 -4.98
N MET A 151 0.14 -19.08 -4.55
CA MET A 151 -1.20 -19.31 -5.08
C MET A 151 -1.44 -18.40 -6.29
N ASN A 152 -2.07 -18.88 -7.37
CA ASN A 152 -2.47 -17.99 -8.46
C ASN A 152 -3.83 -17.35 -8.11
N ILE A 153 -3.83 -16.07 -7.68
CA ILE A 153 -5.06 -15.38 -7.26
C ILE A 153 -6.04 -15.16 -8.42
N GLU A 154 -5.58 -15.12 -9.68
CA GLU A 154 -6.46 -15.02 -10.85
C GLU A 154 -7.18 -16.33 -11.18
N GLU A 155 -6.60 -17.45 -10.79
CA GLU A 155 -7.14 -18.81 -11.01
C GLU A 155 -7.41 -19.51 -9.69
N LEU A 156 -7.81 -18.77 -8.68
CA LEU A 156 -7.99 -19.26 -7.32
C LEU A 156 -8.90 -20.49 -7.28
N ARG A 157 -8.42 -21.60 -6.71
CA ARG A 157 -9.22 -22.80 -6.46
C ARG A 157 -9.86 -22.70 -5.07
N ILE A 158 -10.96 -23.42 -4.86
CA ILE A 158 -11.68 -23.39 -3.58
C ILE A 158 -10.77 -23.80 -2.39
N ARG A 159 -9.88 -24.77 -2.58
CA ARG A 159 -8.90 -25.15 -1.56
C ARG A 159 -7.93 -24.01 -1.23
N ASP A 160 -7.48 -23.28 -2.25
CA ASP A 160 -6.53 -22.19 -2.12
C ASP A 160 -7.22 -20.93 -1.55
N PHE A 161 -8.54 -20.80 -1.74
CA PHE A 161 -9.37 -19.78 -1.09
C PHE A 161 -9.29 -19.88 0.44
N PHE A 162 -9.53 -21.06 1.02
CA PHE A 162 -9.45 -21.23 2.46
C PHE A 162 -8.04 -21.02 3.01
N LYS A 163 -7.01 -21.46 2.28
CA LYS A 163 -5.61 -21.18 2.64
C LYS A 163 -5.31 -19.67 2.62
N CYS A 164 -5.80 -18.97 1.59
CA CYS A 164 -5.65 -17.53 1.47
C CYS A 164 -6.30 -16.80 2.66
N MET A 165 -7.55 -17.17 2.98
CA MET A 165 -8.27 -16.64 4.13
C MET A 165 -7.51 -16.87 5.44
N LEU A 166 -7.03 -18.09 5.68
CA LEU A 166 -6.27 -18.43 6.88
C LEU A 166 -5.00 -17.59 7.00
N VAL A 167 -4.22 -17.47 5.92
CA VAL A 167 -2.96 -16.69 5.94
C VAL A 167 -3.26 -15.21 6.19
N ILE A 168 -4.32 -14.64 5.60
CA ILE A 168 -4.72 -13.25 5.86
C ILE A 168 -5.06 -13.06 7.34
N VAL A 169 -5.89 -13.94 7.92
CA VAL A 169 -6.28 -13.88 9.34
C VAL A 169 -5.06 -14.01 10.25
N VAL A 170 -4.17 -14.96 9.98
CA VAL A 170 -2.94 -15.16 10.75
C VAL A 170 -2.05 -13.91 10.68
N CYS A 171 -1.83 -13.34 9.49
CA CYS A 171 -1.04 -12.12 9.33
C CYS A 171 -1.70 -10.91 10.03
N ALA A 172 -3.04 -10.83 10.01
CA ALA A 172 -3.77 -9.76 10.66
C ALA A 172 -3.65 -9.83 12.20
N ILE A 173 -3.78 -11.01 12.78
CA ILE A 173 -3.68 -11.23 14.24
C ILE A 173 -2.23 -11.07 14.72
N LEU A 174 -1.26 -11.60 13.97
CA LEU A 174 0.12 -11.66 14.45
C LEU A 174 0.94 -10.42 14.14
N PHE A 175 0.66 -9.71 13.04
CA PHE A 175 1.54 -8.63 12.58
C PHE A 175 0.84 -7.29 12.39
N HIS A 176 -0.35 -7.22 11.76
CA HIS A 176 -1.06 -5.95 11.60
C HIS A 176 -2.52 -6.13 11.19
N SER A 177 -3.45 -5.62 12.01
CA SER A 177 -4.90 -5.78 11.83
C SER A 177 -5.44 -5.25 10.50
N VAL A 178 -4.80 -4.26 9.88
CA VAL A 178 -5.18 -3.74 8.54
C VAL A 178 -5.22 -4.86 7.47
N MET A 179 -4.49 -5.97 7.67
CA MET A 179 -4.53 -7.11 6.74
C MET A 179 -5.93 -7.74 6.62
N TYR A 180 -6.82 -7.56 7.60
CA TYR A 180 -8.22 -8.00 7.47
C TYR A 180 -8.93 -7.42 6.25
N ALA A 181 -8.57 -6.22 5.81
CA ALA A 181 -9.14 -5.63 4.60
C ALA A 181 -8.90 -6.48 3.34
N LEU A 182 -7.84 -7.28 3.32
CA LEU A 182 -7.52 -8.18 2.21
C LEU A 182 -8.38 -9.45 2.17
N LEU A 183 -9.23 -9.69 3.17
CA LEU A 183 -10.20 -10.78 3.11
C LEU A 183 -11.13 -10.66 1.90
N VAL A 184 -11.36 -9.45 1.39
CA VAL A 184 -12.15 -9.23 0.16
C VAL A 184 -11.47 -9.83 -1.09
N VAL A 185 -10.13 -9.96 -1.10
CA VAL A 185 -9.37 -10.41 -2.29
C VAL A 185 -9.79 -11.81 -2.75
N PRO A 186 -9.77 -12.87 -1.89
CA PRO A 186 -10.17 -14.20 -2.32
C PRO A 186 -11.64 -14.28 -2.74
N PHE A 187 -12.55 -13.50 -2.12
CA PHE A 187 -13.96 -13.46 -2.54
C PHE A 187 -14.11 -12.86 -3.93
N VAL A 188 -13.49 -11.71 -4.19
CA VAL A 188 -13.52 -11.07 -5.51
C VAL A 188 -12.89 -11.97 -6.56
N ALA A 189 -11.77 -12.61 -6.26
CA ALA A 189 -11.09 -13.53 -7.16
C ALA A 189 -11.98 -14.74 -7.55
N LEU A 190 -12.63 -15.39 -6.58
CA LEU A 190 -13.57 -16.48 -6.86
C LEU A 190 -14.79 -16.01 -7.62
N TYR A 191 -15.36 -14.86 -7.27
CA TYR A 191 -16.49 -14.29 -7.98
C TYR A 191 -16.15 -14.01 -9.43
N MET A 192 -15.04 -13.32 -9.69
CA MET A 192 -14.62 -12.93 -11.04
C MET A 192 -14.17 -14.11 -11.93
N LYS A 193 -13.80 -15.23 -11.33
CA LYS A 193 -13.55 -16.46 -12.08
C LYS A 193 -14.79 -16.95 -12.81
N LYS A 194 -15.96 -16.78 -12.20
CA LYS A 194 -17.25 -17.26 -12.72
C LYS A 194 -18.06 -16.16 -13.38
N TRP A 195 -18.02 -14.96 -12.84
CA TRP A 195 -18.85 -13.82 -13.23
C TRP A 195 -17.96 -12.62 -13.58
N ASN A 196 -18.39 -11.83 -14.57
CA ASN A 196 -17.69 -10.58 -14.91
C ASN A 196 -18.34 -9.39 -14.19
N ILE A 197 -17.54 -8.60 -13.47
CA ILE A 197 -18.00 -7.34 -12.90
C ILE A 197 -18.08 -6.30 -14.02
N SER A 198 -19.23 -5.70 -14.23
CA SER A 198 -19.38 -4.73 -15.30
C SER A 198 -18.68 -3.41 -15.02
N LYS A 199 -18.16 -2.75 -16.05
CA LYS A 199 -17.57 -1.41 -15.92
C LYS A 199 -18.56 -0.40 -15.36
N ARG A 200 -19.84 -0.50 -15.75
CA ARG A 200 -20.91 0.38 -15.25
C ARG A 200 -21.05 0.27 -13.74
N PHE A 201 -20.95 -0.95 -13.20
CA PHE A 201 -20.99 -1.17 -11.75
C PHE A 201 -19.77 -0.57 -11.06
N LEU A 202 -18.55 -0.72 -11.60
CA LEU A 202 -17.36 -0.09 -11.06
C LEU A 202 -17.44 1.44 -11.08
N PHE A 203 -17.97 2.04 -12.17
CA PHE A 203 -18.22 3.48 -12.22
C PHE A 203 -19.26 3.92 -11.19
N PHE A 204 -20.35 3.15 -11.03
CA PHE A 204 -21.37 3.44 -10.03
C PHE A 204 -20.80 3.42 -8.62
N MET A 205 -20.05 2.37 -8.24
CA MET A 205 -19.39 2.30 -6.94
C MET A 205 -18.44 3.48 -6.69
N LEU A 206 -17.64 3.83 -7.71
CA LEU A 206 -16.69 4.94 -7.61
C LEU A 206 -17.44 6.28 -7.43
N ALA A 207 -18.48 6.52 -8.19
CA ALA A 207 -19.28 7.75 -8.09
C ALA A 207 -19.97 7.86 -6.72
N MET A 208 -20.62 6.79 -6.26
CA MET A 208 -21.28 6.76 -4.95
C MET A 208 -20.31 6.97 -3.80
N SER A 209 -19.13 6.35 -3.86
CA SER A 209 -18.10 6.55 -2.83
C SER A 209 -17.53 7.98 -2.83
N PHE A 210 -17.38 8.60 -4.01
CA PHE A 210 -16.95 9.98 -4.12
C PHE A 210 -17.99 10.96 -3.56
N LEU A 211 -19.27 10.72 -3.81
CA LEU A 211 -20.35 11.49 -3.19
C LEU A 211 -20.36 11.30 -1.66
N ALA A 212 -20.14 10.07 -1.18
CA ALA A 212 -20.04 9.80 0.25
C ALA A 212 -18.88 10.58 0.91
N PHE A 213 -17.75 10.71 0.24
CA PHE A 213 -16.64 11.56 0.66
C PHE A 213 -17.05 13.03 0.71
N TYR A 214 -17.61 13.55 -0.39
CA TYR A 214 -17.99 14.96 -0.53
C TYR A 214 -18.97 15.41 0.55
N PHE A 215 -19.96 14.56 0.87
CA PHE A 215 -20.98 14.85 1.89
C PHE A 215 -20.55 14.41 3.31
N ASN A 216 -19.31 13.94 3.50
CA ASN A 216 -18.82 13.43 4.79
C ASN A 216 -19.73 12.38 5.45
N VAL A 217 -20.37 11.53 4.66
CA VAL A 217 -21.42 10.60 5.11
C VAL A 217 -20.95 9.73 6.27
N ALA A 218 -19.75 9.16 6.18
CA ALA A 218 -19.22 8.28 7.23
C ALA A 218 -18.96 9.05 8.53
N VAL A 219 -18.42 10.27 8.45
CA VAL A 219 -18.15 11.12 9.62
C VAL A 219 -19.46 11.53 10.28
N ASN A 220 -20.43 12.00 9.50
CA ASN A 220 -21.75 12.41 10.02
C ASN A 220 -22.50 11.25 10.67
N TYR A 221 -22.43 10.04 10.07
CA TYR A 221 -23.05 8.83 10.65
C TYR A 221 -22.41 8.46 12.00
N VAL A 222 -21.08 8.45 12.06
CA VAL A 222 -20.35 8.12 13.30
C VAL A 222 -20.64 9.15 14.38
N MET A 223 -20.61 10.44 14.07
CA MET A 223 -20.90 11.51 15.03
C MET A 223 -22.33 11.41 15.55
N GLY A 224 -23.31 11.18 14.67
CA GLY A 224 -24.71 10.97 15.08
C GLY A 224 -24.91 9.73 15.97
N PHE A 225 -24.16 8.66 15.74
CA PHE A 225 -24.18 7.46 16.58
C PHE A 225 -23.58 7.72 17.97
N VAL A 226 -22.49 8.48 18.03
CA VAL A 226 -21.86 8.89 19.31
C VAL A 226 -22.81 9.74 20.16
N ASP A 227 -23.42 10.76 19.54
CA ASP A 227 -24.36 11.64 20.21
C ASP A 227 -25.56 10.88 20.80
N GLN A 228 -26.00 9.82 20.12
CA GLN A 228 -27.13 8.98 20.58
C GLN A 228 -26.75 7.98 21.66
N THR A 229 -25.54 7.42 21.63
CA THR A 229 -25.16 6.29 22.48
C THR A 229 -24.23 6.66 23.63
N GLY A 230 -23.59 7.83 23.59
CA GLY A 230 -22.57 8.24 24.57
C GLY A 230 -21.35 7.32 24.61
N LEU A 231 -21.20 6.42 23.62
CA LEU A 231 -20.10 5.45 23.56
C LEU A 231 -18.82 6.12 23.06
N GLU A 232 -17.88 6.32 23.97
CA GLU A 232 -16.52 6.73 23.63
C GLU A 232 -15.66 5.52 23.28
N GLY A 233 -15.31 5.37 22.00
CA GLY A 233 -14.38 4.34 21.53
C GLY A 233 -13.16 4.94 20.84
N LYS A 234 -12.08 4.16 20.69
CA LYS A 234 -10.84 4.63 19.99
C LYS A 234 -11.13 5.23 18.61
N LEU A 235 -12.02 4.62 17.82
CA LEU A 235 -12.43 5.12 16.49
C LEU A 235 -13.10 6.48 16.56
N ILE A 236 -13.93 6.69 17.57
CA ILE A 236 -14.66 7.92 17.82
C ILE A 236 -13.72 9.04 18.24
N ASN A 237 -12.82 8.78 19.18
CA ASN A 237 -11.81 9.74 19.60
C ASN A 237 -10.88 10.15 18.44
N TYR A 238 -10.56 9.21 17.50
CA TYR A 238 -9.83 9.53 16.28
C TYR A 238 -10.66 10.39 15.32
N ALA A 239 -11.95 10.08 15.13
CA ALA A 239 -12.83 10.86 14.26
C ALA A 239 -13.03 12.28 14.79
N ILE A 240 -13.26 12.44 16.11
CA ILE A 240 -13.39 13.74 16.78
C ILE A 240 -12.08 14.52 16.66
N ARG A 241 -10.94 13.90 16.92
CA ARG A 241 -9.63 14.53 16.81
C ARG A 241 -9.34 15.00 15.38
N ASN A 242 -9.66 14.17 14.37
CA ASN A 242 -9.49 14.53 12.97
C ASN A 242 -10.43 15.68 12.56
N ALA A 243 -11.67 15.71 13.08
CA ALA A 243 -12.59 16.83 12.85
C ALA A 243 -12.14 18.14 13.53
N GLN A 244 -11.45 18.04 14.68
CA GLN A 244 -10.96 19.21 15.44
C GLN A 244 -9.63 19.77 14.92
N ILE A 245 -8.75 18.90 14.37
CA ILE A 245 -7.39 19.30 13.93
C ILE A 245 -7.42 19.99 12.55
N GLY A 246 -8.56 19.92 11.81
CA GLY A 246 -8.76 20.62 10.53
C GLY A 246 -7.58 20.48 9.54
N GLU A 247 -7.84 20.15 8.31
CA GLU A 247 -6.96 20.19 7.13
C GLU A 247 -5.71 19.28 7.06
N ASP A 248 -4.99 18.99 8.14
CA ASP A 248 -3.69 18.26 8.06
C ASP A 248 -3.76 16.74 8.29
N SER A 249 -4.88 16.20 8.73
CA SER A 249 -4.98 14.79 9.16
C SER A 249 -5.58 13.83 8.13
N GLY A 250 -6.15 14.32 7.04
CA GLY A 250 -6.85 13.52 6.05
C GLY A 250 -6.34 13.70 4.63
N TYR A 251 -6.81 12.85 3.74
CA TYR A 251 -6.62 13.05 2.32
C TYR A 251 -7.40 14.29 1.86
N SER A 252 -6.70 15.31 1.36
CA SER A 252 -7.33 16.51 0.83
C SER A 252 -8.32 16.16 -0.29
N ILE A 253 -9.37 16.95 -0.43
CA ILE A 253 -10.37 16.79 -1.52
C ILE A 253 -9.69 16.74 -2.89
N LEU A 254 -8.60 17.48 -3.09
CA LEU A 254 -7.81 17.46 -4.33
C LEU A 254 -7.19 16.09 -4.58
N LYS A 255 -6.58 15.46 -3.57
CA LYS A 255 -5.97 14.13 -3.71
C LYS A 255 -7.04 13.07 -3.99
N VAL A 256 -8.15 13.09 -3.26
CA VAL A 256 -9.27 12.14 -3.46
C VAL A 256 -9.89 12.32 -4.84
N THR A 257 -10.13 13.56 -5.28
CA THR A 257 -10.63 13.85 -6.62
C THR A 257 -9.66 13.34 -7.70
N PHE A 258 -8.37 13.63 -7.54
CA PHE A 258 -7.34 13.22 -8.50
C PHE A 258 -7.24 11.70 -8.62
N VAL A 259 -7.26 10.97 -7.50
CA VAL A 259 -7.27 9.51 -7.47
C VAL A 259 -8.55 8.95 -8.09
N SER A 260 -9.72 9.54 -7.80
CA SER A 260 -11.01 9.09 -8.32
C SER A 260 -11.14 9.32 -9.84
N VAL A 261 -10.71 10.47 -10.33
CA VAL A 261 -10.66 10.76 -11.78
C VAL A 261 -9.73 9.79 -12.49
N TRP A 262 -8.56 9.52 -11.87
CA TRP A 262 -7.62 8.53 -12.41
C TRP A 262 -8.23 7.12 -12.44
N ALA A 263 -8.89 6.70 -11.38
CA ALA A 263 -9.60 5.42 -11.29
C ALA A 263 -10.68 5.31 -12.38
N ALA A 264 -11.47 6.36 -12.61
CA ALA A 264 -12.46 6.43 -13.68
C ALA A 264 -11.82 6.29 -15.07
N PHE A 265 -10.67 6.95 -15.29
CA PHE A 265 -9.91 6.81 -16.53
C PHE A 265 -9.43 5.36 -16.73
N LEU A 266 -8.91 4.71 -15.69
CA LEU A 266 -8.50 3.31 -15.77
C LEU A 266 -9.67 2.35 -16.09
N ILE A 267 -10.86 2.57 -15.52
CA ILE A 267 -12.06 1.80 -15.86
C ILE A 267 -12.41 1.98 -17.35
N LYS A 268 -12.35 3.22 -17.87
CA LYS A 268 -12.59 3.51 -19.28
C LYS A 268 -11.62 2.77 -20.19
N MET A 269 -10.35 2.72 -19.81
CA MET A 269 -9.28 2.06 -20.57
C MET A 269 -9.32 0.54 -20.49
N CYS A 270 -10.08 -0.03 -19.56
CA CYS A 270 -10.19 -1.48 -19.39
C CYS A 270 -10.81 -2.14 -20.65
N PRO A 271 -10.37 -3.36 -21.06
CA PRO A 271 -11.03 -4.17 -22.08
C PRO A 271 -12.49 -4.52 -21.70
N VAL A 272 -13.18 -5.22 -22.60
CA VAL A 272 -14.59 -5.63 -22.37
C VAL A 272 -14.74 -6.44 -21.09
N LYS A 273 -13.80 -7.39 -20.84
CA LYS A 273 -13.74 -8.14 -19.57
C LYS A 273 -12.91 -7.35 -18.56
N THR A 274 -13.49 -7.11 -17.40
CA THR A 274 -12.77 -6.41 -16.32
C THR A 274 -11.65 -7.27 -15.75
N ASP A 275 -10.53 -6.62 -15.44
CA ASP A 275 -9.35 -7.26 -14.82
C ASP A 275 -9.52 -7.32 -13.30
N LEU A 276 -9.05 -8.42 -12.67
CA LEU A 276 -9.10 -8.60 -11.23
C LEU A 276 -8.35 -7.48 -10.48
N PHE A 277 -7.17 -7.13 -10.96
CA PHE A 277 -6.33 -6.11 -10.31
C PHE A 277 -6.93 -4.72 -10.40
N LEU A 278 -7.60 -4.38 -11.54
CA LEU A 278 -8.40 -3.16 -11.62
C LEU A 278 -9.51 -3.16 -10.58
N THR A 279 -10.26 -4.26 -10.48
CA THR A 279 -11.38 -4.35 -9.54
C THR A 279 -10.91 -4.17 -8.10
N LEU A 280 -9.82 -4.83 -7.71
CA LEU A 280 -9.23 -4.68 -6.38
C LEU A 280 -8.74 -3.24 -6.13
N TYR A 281 -8.11 -2.62 -7.11
CA TYR A 281 -7.70 -1.21 -7.02
C TYR A 281 -8.91 -0.30 -6.80
N ILE A 282 -9.99 -0.48 -7.55
CA ILE A 282 -11.23 0.31 -7.41
C ILE A 282 -11.84 0.11 -6.01
N ILE A 283 -11.83 -1.11 -5.47
CA ILE A 283 -12.26 -1.36 -4.09
C ILE A 283 -11.43 -0.53 -3.10
N GLY A 284 -10.12 -0.46 -3.28
CA GLY A 284 -9.25 0.39 -2.46
C GLY A 284 -9.62 1.88 -2.56
N VAL A 285 -9.89 2.38 -3.76
CA VAL A 285 -10.34 3.77 -3.98
C VAL A 285 -11.71 4.02 -3.34
N VAL A 286 -12.63 3.07 -3.45
CA VAL A 286 -13.95 3.15 -2.80
C VAL A 286 -13.81 3.23 -1.27
N ILE A 287 -12.94 2.43 -0.68
CA ILE A 287 -12.65 2.48 0.78
C ILE A 287 -12.05 3.84 1.16
N LEU A 288 -11.09 4.34 0.39
CA LEU A 288 -10.51 5.66 0.59
C LEU A 288 -11.56 6.76 0.56
N ASN A 289 -12.40 6.77 -0.48
CA ASN A 289 -13.45 7.77 -0.66
C ASN A 289 -14.51 7.70 0.43
N SER A 290 -14.89 6.47 0.85
CA SER A 290 -15.97 6.32 1.84
C SER A 290 -15.52 6.60 3.27
N PHE A 291 -14.28 6.29 3.63
CA PHE A 291 -13.82 6.26 5.02
C PHE A 291 -12.52 7.03 5.27
N GLY A 292 -11.86 7.56 4.23
CA GLY A 292 -10.54 8.21 4.36
C GLY A 292 -10.56 9.45 5.24
N ASN A 293 -11.70 10.14 5.36
CA ASN A 293 -11.88 11.28 6.26
C ASN A 293 -12.13 10.85 7.71
N LEU A 294 -12.52 9.59 7.94
CA LEU A 294 -12.86 9.12 9.26
C LEU A 294 -11.61 8.80 10.09
N VAL A 295 -10.73 7.97 9.53
CA VAL A 295 -9.53 7.49 10.24
C VAL A 295 -8.40 7.23 9.24
N VAL A 296 -7.17 7.58 9.61
CA VAL A 296 -5.95 7.41 8.80
C VAL A 296 -5.73 5.93 8.39
N GLU A 297 -6.20 4.98 9.19
CA GLU A 297 -6.09 3.56 8.91
C GLU A 297 -6.75 3.15 7.59
N PHE A 298 -7.85 3.79 7.20
CA PHE A 298 -8.50 3.51 5.91
C PHE A 298 -7.67 4.03 4.72
N ALA A 299 -6.92 5.10 4.91
CA ALA A 299 -5.94 5.54 3.94
C ALA A 299 -4.81 4.50 3.77
N ARG A 300 -4.39 3.87 4.86
CA ARG A 300 -3.40 2.77 4.83
C ARG A 300 -3.94 1.52 4.12
N VAL A 301 -5.23 1.25 4.23
CA VAL A 301 -5.89 0.20 3.43
C VAL A 301 -5.78 0.50 1.94
N TYR A 302 -6.08 1.74 1.52
CA TYR A 302 -5.93 2.14 0.11
C TYR A 302 -4.51 1.90 -0.41
N GLU A 303 -3.47 2.20 0.38
CA GLU A 303 -2.08 2.01 -0.04
C GLU A 303 -1.75 0.53 -0.34
N ILE A 304 -2.36 -0.41 0.40
CA ILE A 304 -2.23 -1.84 0.11
C ILE A 304 -2.91 -2.18 -1.22
N PHE A 305 -4.13 -1.68 -1.44
CA PHE A 305 -4.88 -1.95 -2.67
C PHE A 305 -4.27 -1.24 -3.89
N ASN A 306 -3.54 -0.15 -3.69
CA ASN A 306 -2.81 0.55 -4.75
C ASN A 306 -1.78 -0.36 -5.45
N VAL A 307 -1.23 -1.35 -4.75
CA VAL A 307 -0.34 -2.37 -5.33
C VAL A 307 -1.01 -3.14 -6.47
N PHE A 308 -2.30 -3.43 -6.36
CA PHE A 308 -3.07 -4.05 -7.44
C PHE A 308 -3.24 -3.07 -8.63
N GLY A 309 -3.43 -1.79 -8.34
CA GLY A 309 -3.42 -0.74 -9.36
C GLY A 309 -2.11 -0.66 -10.14
N ILE A 310 -0.98 -0.81 -9.46
CA ILE A 310 0.36 -0.86 -10.08
C ILE A 310 0.43 -2.00 -11.12
N ILE A 311 0.01 -3.20 -10.74
CA ILE A 311 0.01 -4.35 -11.66
C ILE A 311 -0.89 -4.07 -12.86
N TYR A 312 -2.11 -3.58 -12.63
CA TYR A 312 -3.03 -3.28 -13.71
C TYR A 312 -2.48 -2.23 -14.67
N MET A 313 -1.93 -1.12 -14.16
CA MET A 313 -1.30 -0.09 -14.96
C MET A 313 -0.11 -0.63 -15.79
N ALA A 314 0.72 -1.47 -15.18
CA ALA A 314 1.83 -2.10 -15.88
C ALA A 314 1.36 -3.10 -16.97
N ARG A 315 0.25 -3.80 -16.76
CA ARG A 315 -0.35 -4.69 -17.77
C ARG A 315 -0.85 -3.94 -19.00
N ILE A 316 -1.58 -2.85 -18.80
CA ILE A 316 -2.11 -2.05 -19.92
C ILE A 316 -0.98 -1.43 -20.74
N TRP A 317 0.17 -1.15 -20.13
CA TRP A 317 1.32 -0.54 -20.81
C TRP A 317 1.71 -1.26 -22.11
N SER A 318 1.55 -2.59 -22.17
CA SER A 318 1.92 -3.42 -23.32
C SER A 318 0.73 -3.93 -24.15
N MET A 319 -0.48 -3.47 -23.88
CA MET A 319 -1.61 -3.86 -24.72
C MET A 319 -1.36 -3.47 -26.17
N LYS A 320 -1.59 -4.41 -27.10
CA LYS A 320 -1.42 -4.21 -28.54
C LYS A 320 -2.50 -3.31 -29.17
N ARG A 321 -2.98 -2.31 -28.46
CA ARG A 321 -3.83 -1.25 -29.03
C ARG A 321 -2.91 -0.24 -29.73
N ILE A 322 -2.83 -0.33 -31.03
CA ILE A 322 -2.09 0.62 -31.88
C ILE A 322 -2.96 1.88 -31.99
N GLY A 323 -2.47 3.00 -31.48
CA GLY A 323 -3.15 4.27 -31.68
C GLY A 323 -2.91 5.31 -30.57
N LEU A 324 -3.42 6.51 -30.81
CA LEU A 324 -3.35 7.68 -29.92
C LEU A 324 -3.75 7.35 -28.47
N GLN A 325 -4.76 6.48 -28.28
CA GLN A 325 -5.24 6.11 -26.94
C GLN A 325 -4.18 5.45 -26.06
N LEU A 326 -3.31 4.62 -26.62
CA LEU A 326 -2.22 3.99 -25.84
C LEU A 326 -1.14 5.00 -25.48
N TYR A 327 -0.81 5.93 -26.37
CA TYR A 327 0.10 7.02 -26.07
C TYR A 327 -0.44 7.91 -24.95
N LEU A 328 -1.68 8.34 -25.06
CA LEU A 328 -2.35 9.14 -24.03
C LEU A 328 -2.38 8.40 -22.68
N TYR A 329 -2.60 7.08 -22.71
CA TYR A 329 -2.56 6.25 -21.51
C TYR A 329 -1.16 6.26 -20.89
N ARG A 330 -0.09 5.99 -21.66
CA ARG A 330 1.28 5.96 -21.14
C ARG A 330 1.72 7.30 -20.57
N ILE A 331 1.43 8.38 -21.29
CA ILE A 331 1.68 9.75 -20.82
C ILE A 331 0.91 10.01 -19.53
N GLY A 332 -0.39 9.67 -19.50
CA GLY A 332 -1.23 9.82 -18.32
C GLY A 332 -0.69 9.07 -17.10
N VAL A 333 -0.24 7.83 -17.27
CA VAL A 333 0.38 7.05 -16.17
C VAL A 333 1.63 7.74 -15.62
N ILE A 334 2.50 8.24 -16.51
CA ILE A 334 3.72 8.94 -16.09
C ILE A 334 3.36 10.25 -15.36
N ILE A 335 2.50 11.08 -15.96
CA ILE A 335 2.08 12.35 -15.34
C ILE A 335 1.44 12.08 -13.96
N TYR A 336 0.50 11.13 -13.89
CA TYR A 336 -0.17 10.77 -12.64
C TYR A 336 0.83 10.37 -11.55
N SER A 337 1.76 9.48 -11.88
CA SER A 337 2.73 8.98 -10.90
C SER A 337 3.77 10.05 -10.51
N VAL A 338 4.23 10.87 -11.45
CA VAL A 338 5.17 11.97 -11.15
C VAL A 338 4.51 13.06 -10.30
N VAL A 339 3.26 13.42 -10.56
CA VAL A 339 2.53 14.40 -9.75
C VAL A 339 2.39 13.91 -8.31
N LEU A 340 2.02 12.64 -8.10
CA LEU A 340 1.95 12.07 -6.75
C LEU A 340 3.31 11.99 -6.07
N PHE A 341 4.36 11.64 -6.81
CA PHE A 341 5.72 11.61 -6.29
C PHE A 341 6.22 12.98 -5.83
N VAL A 342 6.05 13.98 -6.66
CA VAL A 342 6.44 15.36 -6.33
C VAL A 342 5.65 15.87 -5.12
N ASN A 343 4.34 15.62 -5.07
CA ASN A 343 3.53 15.97 -3.91
C ASN A 343 3.98 15.26 -2.62
N LEU A 344 4.34 13.97 -2.71
CA LEU A 344 4.89 13.19 -1.59
C LEU A 344 6.17 13.85 -1.04
N LEU A 345 7.09 14.24 -1.93
CA LEU A 345 8.37 14.84 -1.53
C LEU A 345 8.21 16.27 -0.99
N ILE A 346 7.39 17.11 -1.63
CA ILE A 346 7.15 18.50 -1.20
C ILE A 346 6.45 18.54 0.16
N LYS A 347 5.42 17.70 0.35
CA LYS A 347 4.69 17.62 1.63
C LYS A 347 5.46 16.83 2.68
N ASN A 348 6.57 16.20 2.31
CA ASN A 348 7.38 15.33 3.15
C ASN A 348 6.55 14.33 3.96
N TYR A 349 5.58 13.71 3.30
CA TYR A 349 4.71 12.72 3.95
C TYR A 349 5.55 11.58 4.54
N GLY A 350 5.44 11.42 5.86
CA GLY A 350 6.15 10.40 6.59
C GLY A 350 7.60 10.74 6.92
N GLU A 351 8.02 12.03 6.81
CA GLU A 351 9.35 12.52 7.19
C GLU A 351 10.48 11.69 6.54
N ILE A 352 10.34 11.43 5.24
CA ILE A 352 11.36 10.70 4.48
C ILE A 352 12.46 11.60 3.92
N VAL A 353 12.27 12.91 3.94
CA VAL A 353 13.20 13.94 3.45
C VAL A 353 13.68 14.78 4.65
N PRO A 354 15.00 14.97 4.81
CA PRO A 354 16.10 14.46 3.98
C PRO A 354 16.31 12.95 4.14
N TYR A 355 16.79 12.29 3.09
CA TYR A 355 17.29 10.92 3.25
C TYR A 355 18.67 10.97 3.90
N GLU A 356 18.82 10.24 4.98
CA GLU A 356 20.06 10.12 5.72
C GLU A 356 20.54 8.68 5.74
N PHE A 357 21.83 8.48 5.54
CA PHE A 357 22.47 7.19 5.70
C PHE A 357 22.79 6.93 7.18
N ARG A 358 22.85 5.66 7.54
CA ARG A 358 23.18 5.18 8.88
C ARG A 358 24.70 5.01 9.07
N PHE A 359 25.49 5.98 8.84
CA PHE A 359 26.94 5.90 9.11
C PHE A 359 27.30 6.64 10.38
#